data_6dc1f992277c5beaf3377e198842f594
#
_entry.id   6dc1f992277c5beaf3377e198842f594
#
_cell.length_a   1.000
_cell.length_b   1.000
_cell.length_c   1.000
_cell.angle_alpha   90.00
_cell.angle_beta   90.00
_cell.angle_gamma   90.00
#
_symmetry.space_group_name_H-M   'P 1'
#
loop_
_entity.id
_entity.type
_entity.pdbx_description
1 polymer ?
#
loop_
_entity_poly.entity_id
_entity_poly.type
_entity_poly.pdbx_seq_one_letter_code
_entity_poly.pdbx_strand_id
1 'polypeptide(L)'
;VKDDEDVISMVTKGALEEMLAISSHVEYKNRITVLTEEIRQEILAEVSQLNEQGLRVLGVSYKSDLEEDYNYEVKDESDMILTGYLAFLDPPKSSAAPAIETLAEYGVATKILTGDNDKVTQAVCEKVGLDVDNILLGVEVDSLSDEELSQAVEDTTVFAKLSPDQKARIILQLKANGHKVGYMGAGIND
;
A
#
# COMPACT_ATOMS: atom_id res chain seq x y z
N VAL A 1 8.22 12.32 19.85
CA VAL A 1 7.37 12.23 21.06
C VAL A 1 8.27 12.27 22.28
N LYS A 2 7.87 12.98 23.31
CA LYS A 2 8.55 13.02 24.59
C LYS A 2 7.67 12.32 25.62
N ASP A 3 8.23 11.40 26.40
CA ASP A 3 7.51 10.66 27.43
C ASP A 3 7.60 11.34 28.83
N ASP A 4 6.99 10.70 29.84
CA ASP A 4 6.96 11.22 31.23
C ASP A 4 8.35 11.20 31.92
N GLU A 5 9.34 10.50 31.35
CA GLU A 5 10.72 10.41 31.85
C GLU A 5 11.65 11.35 31.05
N ASP A 6 11.11 12.28 30.26
CA ASP A 6 11.82 13.20 29.38
C ASP A 6 12.63 12.54 28.25
N VAL A 7 12.39 11.25 27.95
CA VAL A 7 13.00 10.55 26.82
C VAL A 7 12.33 10.96 25.51
N ILE A 8 13.14 11.39 24.56
CA ILE A 8 12.66 11.76 23.22
C ILE A 8 12.74 10.55 22.31
N SER A 9 11.62 10.23 21.67
CA SER A 9 11.51 9.12 20.73
C SER A 9 10.94 9.60 19.40
N MET A 10 11.49 9.08 18.32
CA MET A 10 10.92 9.12 16.98
C MET A 10 10.04 7.89 16.79
N VAL A 11 8.82 8.08 16.31
CA VAL A 11 7.90 6.99 15.98
C VAL A 11 7.52 7.14 14.52
N THR A 12 7.79 6.10 13.76
CA THR A 12 7.47 6.03 12.33
C THR A 12 6.47 4.91 12.08
N LYS A 13 5.53 5.16 11.17
CA LYS A 13 4.54 4.18 10.72
C LYS A 13 4.46 4.20 9.20
N GLY A 14 4.26 3.04 8.60
CA GLY A 14 4.16 2.90 7.15
C GLY A 14 3.83 1.48 6.73
N ALA A 15 3.99 1.18 5.44
CA ALA A 15 3.90 -0.18 4.96
C ALA A 15 4.86 -1.08 5.74
N LEU A 16 4.44 -2.30 6.05
CA LEU A 16 5.26 -3.15 6.92
C LEU A 16 6.63 -3.45 6.33
N GLU A 17 6.70 -3.64 5.01
CA GLU A 17 7.95 -3.89 4.30
C GLU A 17 8.94 -2.70 4.46
N GLU A 18 8.43 -1.46 4.43
CA GLU A 18 9.22 -0.25 4.65
C GLU A 18 9.69 -0.17 6.11
N MET A 19 8.80 -0.45 7.07
CA MET A 19 9.16 -0.45 8.49
C MET A 19 10.20 -1.53 8.82
N LEU A 20 10.09 -2.71 8.21
CA LEU A 20 11.10 -3.75 8.30
C LEU A 20 12.44 -3.32 7.68
N ALA A 21 12.43 -2.59 6.57
CA ALA A 21 13.65 -2.14 5.89
C ALA A 21 14.46 -1.13 6.73
N ILE A 22 13.79 -0.23 7.46
CA ILE A 22 14.44 0.77 8.33
C ILE A 22 14.75 0.25 9.73
N SER A 23 14.28 -0.96 10.11
CA SER A 23 14.46 -1.53 11.44
C SER A 23 15.61 -2.53 11.48
N SER A 24 16.46 -2.41 12.49
CA SER A 24 17.54 -3.35 12.82
C SER A 24 17.17 -4.29 13.96
N HIS A 25 16.18 -3.92 14.76
CA HIS A 25 15.71 -4.67 15.92
C HIS A 25 14.19 -4.83 15.91
N VAL A 26 13.71 -5.79 16.68
CA VAL A 26 12.29 -6.01 16.95
C VAL A 26 12.07 -6.14 18.45
N GLU A 27 10.99 -5.53 18.94
CA GLU A 27 10.55 -5.68 20.32
C GLU A 27 9.40 -6.70 20.40
N TYR A 28 9.60 -7.72 21.24
CA TYR A 28 8.59 -8.72 21.54
C TYR A 28 8.55 -9.01 23.05
N LYS A 29 7.38 -8.86 23.67
CA LYS A 29 7.18 -9.05 25.11
C LYS A 29 8.19 -8.28 25.98
N ASN A 30 8.40 -6.99 25.67
CA ASN A 30 9.34 -6.09 26.35
C ASN A 30 10.80 -6.56 26.25
N ARG A 31 11.16 -7.29 25.21
CA ARG A 31 12.54 -7.67 24.91
C ARG A 31 12.90 -7.23 23.51
N ILE A 32 13.96 -6.45 23.41
CA ILE A 32 14.50 -6.01 22.13
C ILE A 32 15.55 -7.03 21.70
N THR A 33 15.40 -7.54 20.48
CA THR A 33 16.31 -8.49 19.84
C THR A 33 16.66 -8.04 18.44
N VAL A 34 17.77 -8.53 17.90
CA VAL A 34 18.15 -8.25 16.50
C VAL A 34 17.06 -8.80 15.57
N LEU A 35 16.65 -8.01 14.59
CA LEU A 35 15.73 -8.40 13.54
C LEU A 35 16.48 -9.26 12.51
N THR A 36 16.49 -10.57 12.73
CA THR A 36 17.13 -11.53 11.80
C THR A 36 16.25 -11.76 10.56
N GLU A 37 16.84 -12.33 9.51
CA GLU A 37 16.09 -12.65 8.28
C GLU A 37 14.97 -13.66 8.54
N GLU A 38 15.17 -14.61 9.46
CA GLU A 38 14.15 -15.59 9.84
C GLU A 38 12.93 -14.89 10.47
N ILE A 39 13.17 -13.99 11.44
CA ILE A 39 12.11 -13.22 12.09
C ILE A 39 11.38 -12.33 11.06
N ARG A 40 12.13 -11.73 10.14
CA ARG A 40 11.56 -10.90 9.05
C ARG A 40 10.61 -11.73 8.20
N GLN A 41 11.00 -12.91 7.78
CA GLN A 41 10.18 -13.80 6.96
C GLN A 41 8.94 -14.31 7.70
N GLU A 42 9.06 -14.62 8.99
CA GLU A 42 7.91 -15.02 9.83
C GLU A 42 6.87 -13.88 9.90
N ILE A 43 7.30 -12.63 10.15
CA ILE A 43 6.42 -11.47 10.19
C ILE A 43 5.73 -11.24 8.83
N LEU A 44 6.49 -11.31 7.74
CA LEU A 44 5.95 -11.14 6.39
C LEU A 44 4.93 -12.21 6.03
N ALA A 45 5.17 -13.46 6.42
CA ALA A 45 4.26 -14.57 6.20
C ALA A 45 2.93 -14.38 6.97
N GLU A 46 2.99 -13.94 8.23
CA GLU A 46 1.80 -13.65 9.04
C GLU A 46 0.99 -12.50 8.44
N VAL A 47 1.65 -11.41 8.07
CA VAL A 47 0.99 -10.25 7.45
C VAL A 47 0.41 -10.59 6.09
N SER A 48 1.07 -11.46 5.31
CA SER A 48 0.51 -11.97 4.06
C SER A 48 -0.85 -12.64 4.26
N GLN A 49 -1.00 -13.44 5.32
CA GLN A 49 -2.28 -14.09 5.65
C GLN A 49 -3.36 -13.07 6.08
N LEU A 50 -2.97 -12.01 6.79
CA LEU A 50 -3.88 -10.92 7.15
C LEU A 50 -4.37 -10.15 5.92
N ASN A 51 -3.45 -9.87 4.99
CA ASN A 51 -3.77 -9.21 3.72
C ASN A 51 -4.72 -10.06 2.85
N GLU A 52 -4.56 -11.39 2.82
CA GLU A 52 -5.49 -12.33 2.14
C GLU A 52 -6.91 -12.28 2.73
N GLN A 53 -7.04 -11.92 4.00
CA GLN A 53 -8.34 -11.69 4.64
C GLN A 53 -8.92 -10.30 4.34
N GLY A 54 -8.21 -9.48 3.54
CA GLY A 54 -8.59 -8.11 3.20
C GLY A 54 -8.28 -7.10 4.29
N LEU A 55 -7.40 -7.43 5.24
CA LEU A 55 -6.94 -6.50 6.28
C LEU A 55 -5.76 -5.69 5.75
N ARG A 56 -5.80 -4.37 5.97
CA ARG A 56 -4.64 -3.50 5.77
C ARG A 56 -3.74 -3.59 6.98
N VAL A 57 -2.44 -3.66 6.75
CA VAL A 57 -1.44 -3.75 7.82
C VAL A 57 -0.48 -2.58 7.75
N LEU A 58 -0.31 -1.89 8.89
CA LEU A 58 0.69 -0.84 9.08
C LEU A 58 1.69 -1.29 10.13
N GLY A 59 2.97 -1.26 9.79
CA GLY A 59 4.06 -1.42 10.74
C GLY A 59 4.27 -0.15 11.56
N VAL A 60 4.76 -0.31 12.78
CA VAL A 60 5.16 0.78 13.68
C VAL A 60 6.54 0.49 14.21
N SER A 61 7.44 1.44 14.03
CA SER A 61 8.82 1.38 14.53
C SER A 61 9.14 2.63 15.32
N TYR A 62 10.06 2.51 16.28
CA TYR A 62 10.52 3.64 17.07
C TYR A 62 12.04 3.63 17.24
N LYS A 63 12.57 4.79 17.60
CA LYS A 63 13.97 5.00 18.02
C LYS A 63 13.96 5.96 19.18
N SER A 64 14.58 5.59 20.30
CA SER A 64 14.65 6.37 21.55
C SER A 64 16.01 7.05 21.74
N ASP A 65 16.12 7.82 22.82
CA ASP A 65 17.34 8.52 23.23
C ASP A 65 17.83 9.55 22.20
N LEU A 66 16.90 10.27 21.61
CA LEU A 66 17.17 11.28 20.60
C LEU A 66 17.48 12.66 21.22
N GLU A 67 18.26 13.48 20.52
CA GLU A 67 18.61 14.83 20.95
C GLU A 67 17.42 15.80 20.77
N GLU A 68 17.12 16.61 21.79
CA GLU A 68 15.94 17.51 21.81
C GLU A 68 16.04 18.63 20.76
N ASP A 69 17.24 19.16 20.53
CA ASP A 69 17.46 20.32 19.64
C ASP A 69 17.81 19.93 18.18
N TYR A 70 17.76 18.64 17.83
CA TYR A 70 18.07 18.18 16.48
C TYR A 70 16.81 18.19 15.58
N ASN A 71 16.97 18.67 14.36
CA ASN A 71 15.89 18.65 13.36
C ASN A 71 15.93 17.34 12.57
N TYR A 72 15.09 16.38 12.98
CA TYR A 72 15.02 15.06 12.37
C TYR A 72 14.38 15.11 10.99
N GLU A 73 14.96 14.38 10.04
CA GLU A 73 14.52 14.25 8.66
C GLU A 73 14.30 12.76 8.32
N VAL A 74 13.69 12.46 7.17
CA VAL A 74 13.44 11.08 6.69
C VAL A 74 14.71 10.23 6.65
N LYS A 75 15.87 10.82 6.36
CA LYS A 75 17.17 10.12 6.36
C LYS A 75 17.57 9.55 7.75
N ASP A 76 17.00 10.10 8.82
CA ASP A 76 17.29 9.68 10.20
C ASP A 76 16.44 8.47 10.62
N GLU A 77 15.45 8.09 9.78
CA GLU A 77 14.62 6.89 9.92
C GLU A 77 15.42 5.64 9.55
N SER A 78 16.40 5.30 10.38
CA SER A 78 17.26 4.13 10.24
C SER A 78 17.58 3.54 11.61
N ASP A 79 17.97 2.27 11.64
CA ASP A 79 18.26 1.54 12.88
C ASP A 79 17.10 1.60 13.90
N MET A 80 15.87 1.53 13.40
CA MET A 80 14.67 1.56 14.21
C MET A 80 14.42 0.23 14.90
N ILE A 81 13.55 0.26 15.89
CA ILE A 81 13.04 -0.93 16.59
C ILE A 81 11.60 -1.14 16.15
N LEU A 82 11.33 -2.24 15.45
CA LEU A 82 9.95 -2.61 15.11
C LEU A 82 9.22 -3.02 16.40
N THR A 83 8.19 -2.25 16.78
CA THR A 83 7.39 -2.57 17.97
C THR A 83 6.22 -3.48 17.66
N GLY A 84 5.79 -3.52 16.40
CA GLY A 84 4.70 -4.37 15.93
C GLY A 84 3.99 -3.82 14.72
N TYR A 85 2.80 -4.35 14.48
CA TYR A 85 1.94 -3.89 13.40
C TYR A 85 0.47 -3.85 13.83
N LEU A 86 -0.30 -3.03 13.14
CA LEU A 86 -1.74 -2.88 13.32
C LEU A 86 -2.43 -3.41 12.06
N ALA A 87 -3.35 -4.35 12.24
CA ALA A 87 -4.20 -4.85 11.17
C ALA A 87 -5.63 -4.31 11.35
N PHE A 88 -6.21 -3.74 10.32
CA PHE A 88 -7.55 -3.18 10.35
C PHE A 88 -8.29 -3.41 9.04
N LEU A 89 -9.60 -3.54 9.14
CA LEU A 89 -10.47 -3.66 7.99
C LEU A 89 -10.85 -2.24 7.52
N ASP A 90 -10.64 -1.97 6.24
CA ASP A 90 -11.12 -0.77 5.55
C ASP A 90 -12.19 -1.19 4.51
N PRO A 91 -13.44 -1.37 4.93
CA PRO A 91 -14.47 -1.89 4.05
C PRO A 91 -14.85 -0.85 2.98
N PRO A 92 -15.16 -1.28 1.75
CA PRO A 92 -15.69 -0.38 0.75
C PRO A 92 -17.03 0.21 1.20
N LYS A 93 -17.32 1.44 0.75
CA LYS A 93 -18.62 2.05 1.02
C LYS A 93 -19.73 1.19 0.43
N SER A 94 -20.87 1.08 1.13
CA SER A 94 -22.03 0.32 0.67
C SER A 94 -22.59 0.79 -0.68
N SER A 95 -22.32 2.03 -1.07
CA SER A 95 -22.69 2.59 -2.38
C SER A 95 -21.74 2.20 -3.52
N ALA A 96 -20.60 1.57 -3.26
CA ALA A 96 -19.60 1.29 -4.30
C ALA A 96 -20.10 0.23 -5.29
N ALA A 97 -20.58 -0.92 -4.80
CA ALA A 97 -21.08 -1.99 -5.67
C ALA A 97 -22.22 -1.52 -6.57
N PRO A 98 -23.31 -0.88 -6.07
CA PRO A 98 -24.38 -0.36 -6.94
C PRO A 98 -23.89 0.70 -7.95
N ALA A 99 -22.90 1.51 -7.60
CA ALA A 99 -22.36 2.50 -8.52
C ALA A 99 -21.57 1.85 -9.67
N ILE A 100 -20.76 0.84 -9.37
CA ILE A 100 -20.01 0.07 -10.39
C ILE A 100 -20.98 -0.64 -11.34
N GLU A 101 -22.01 -1.29 -10.82
CA GLU A 101 -23.05 -1.95 -11.60
C GLU A 101 -23.77 -0.96 -12.54
N THR A 102 -24.16 0.21 -12.01
CA THR A 102 -24.77 1.27 -12.82
C THR A 102 -23.84 1.76 -13.92
N LEU A 103 -22.55 1.96 -13.65
CA LEU A 103 -21.57 2.36 -14.67
C LEU A 103 -21.49 1.31 -15.78
N ALA A 104 -21.46 0.02 -15.43
CA ALA A 104 -21.43 -1.06 -16.40
C ALA A 104 -22.71 -1.09 -17.29
N GLU A 105 -23.89 -0.83 -16.74
CA GLU A 105 -25.14 -0.70 -17.49
C GLU A 105 -25.11 0.42 -18.54
N TYR A 106 -24.36 1.51 -18.24
CA TYR A 106 -24.13 2.61 -19.19
C TYR A 106 -22.92 2.38 -20.12
N GLY A 107 -22.33 1.19 -20.11
CA GLY A 107 -21.19 0.84 -20.95
C GLY A 107 -19.87 1.52 -20.53
N VAL A 108 -19.77 1.93 -19.27
CA VAL A 108 -18.55 2.51 -18.70
C VAL A 108 -17.76 1.43 -17.98
N ALA A 109 -16.57 1.11 -18.51
CA ALA A 109 -15.65 0.18 -17.86
C ALA A 109 -15.01 0.83 -16.62
N THR A 110 -15.02 0.12 -15.51
CA THR A 110 -14.37 0.55 -14.27
C THR A 110 -13.00 -0.11 -14.13
N LYS A 111 -11.97 0.69 -13.86
CA LYS A 111 -10.62 0.22 -13.55
C LYS A 111 -10.20 0.74 -12.18
N ILE A 112 -9.50 -0.08 -11.41
CA ILE A 112 -9.01 0.25 -10.06
C ILE A 112 -7.51 0.55 -10.14
N LEU A 113 -7.11 1.75 -9.70
CA LEU A 113 -5.72 2.19 -9.61
C LEU A 113 -5.42 2.55 -8.15
N THR A 114 -4.67 1.70 -7.45
CA THR A 114 -4.41 1.89 -6.02
C THR A 114 -2.94 1.74 -5.65
N GLY A 115 -2.51 2.44 -4.60
CA GLY A 115 -1.22 2.19 -3.93
C GLY A 115 -1.26 1.01 -2.96
N ASP A 116 -2.44 0.45 -2.69
CA ASP A 116 -2.62 -0.65 -1.76
C ASP A 116 -2.02 -1.97 -2.29
N ASN A 117 -1.83 -2.91 -1.38
CA ASN A 117 -1.38 -4.25 -1.67
C ASN A 117 -2.39 -4.99 -2.57
N ASP A 118 -1.88 -5.84 -3.46
CA ASP A 118 -2.66 -6.63 -4.42
C ASP A 118 -3.71 -7.54 -3.74
N LYS A 119 -3.33 -8.23 -2.66
CA LYS A 119 -4.23 -9.14 -1.92
C LYS A 119 -5.39 -8.39 -1.26
N VAL A 120 -5.10 -7.26 -0.62
CA VAL A 120 -6.13 -6.38 -0.03
C VAL A 120 -7.05 -5.85 -1.13
N THR A 121 -6.47 -5.41 -2.25
CA THR A 121 -7.22 -4.88 -3.39
C THR A 121 -8.14 -5.94 -3.99
N GLN A 122 -7.65 -7.17 -4.18
CA GLN A 122 -8.45 -8.28 -4.65
C GLN A 122 -9.64 -8.55 -3.73
N ALA A 123 -9.41 -8.66 -2.42
CA ALA A 123 -10.46 -8.88 -1.44
C ALA A 123 -11.53 -7.76 -1.41
N VAL A 124 -11.13 -6.52 -1.69
CA VAL A 124 -12.06 -5.37 -1.82
C VAL A 124 -12.85 -5.47 -3.11
N CYS A 125 -12.21 -5.77 -4.25
CA CYS A 125 -12.85 -5.90 -5.55
C CYS A 125 -13.92 -7.00 -5.55
N GLU A 126 -13.63 -8.16 -4.97
CA GLU A 126 -14.59 -9.25 -4.77
C GLU A 126 -15.83 -8.81 -4.00
N LYS A 127 -15.66 -8.01 -2.93
CA LYS A 127 -16.77 -7.49 -2.12
C LYS A 127 -17.67 -6.49 -2.87
N VAL A 128 -17.15 -5.82 -3.89
CA VAL A 128 -17.93 -4.86 -4.70
C VAL A 128 -18.38 -5.45 -6.04
N GLY A 129 -18.17 -6.75 -6.27
CA GLY A 129 -18.62 -7.46 -7.47
C GLY A 129 -17.81 -7.15 -8.72
N LEU A 130 -16.59 -6.65 -8.56
CA LEU A 130 -15.64 -6.53 -9.68
C LEU A 130 -14.91 -7.85 -9.86
N ASP A 131 -15.00 -8.39 -11.07
CA ASP A 131 -14.23 -9.56 -11.46
C ASP A 131 -12.75 -9.17 -11.65
N VAL A 132 -11.86 -9.94 -11.04
CA VAL A 132 -10.41 -9.66 -11.03
C VAL A 132 -9.69 -10.83 -11.67
N ASP A 133 -9.68 -10.87 -13.01
CA ASP A 133 -8.96 -11.89 -13.76
C ASP A 133 -7.45 -11.68 -13.71
N ASN A 134 -7.00 -10.42 -13.62
CA ASN A 134 -5.59 -10.05 -13.62
C ASN A 134 -5.34 -8.76 -12.81
N ILE A 135 -4.25 -8.76 -12.04
CA ILE A 135 -3.75 -7.58 -11.31
C ILE A 135 -2.35 -7.26 -11.85
N LEU A 136 -2.13 -6.03 -12.29
CA LEU A 136 -0.83 -5.54 -12.70
C LEU A 136 -0.22 -4.69 -11.56
N LEU A 137 1.01 -5.01 -11.16
CA LEU A 137 1.71 -4.30 -10.10
C LEU A 137 2.50 -3.09 -10.63
N GLY A 138 2.72 -2.09 -9.79
CA GLY A 138 3.48 -0.90 -10.17
C GLY A 138 4.87 -1.21 -10.76
N VAL A 139 5.59 -2.17 -10.20
CA VAL A 139 6.89 -2.62 -10.73
C VAL A 139 6.80 -3.24 -12.12
N GLU A 140 5.69 -3.89 -12.44
CA GLU A 140 5.44 -4.43 -13.77
C GLU A 140 5.09 -3.31 -14.75
N VAL A 141 4.28 -2.32 -14.32
CA VAL A 141 3.98 -1.13 -15.12
C VAL A 141 5.25 -0.40 -15.54
N ASP A 142 6.23 -0.28 -14.63
CA ASP A 142 7.52 0.37 -14.95
C ASP A 142 8.37 -0.44 -15.95
N SER A 143 8.22 -1.75 -15.97
CA SER A 143 8.98 -2.63 -16.86
C SER A 143 8.46 -2.67 -18.30
N LEU A 144 7.19 -2.26 -18.52
CA LEU A 144 6.56 -2.28 -19.83
C LEU A 144 6.96 -1.06 -20.68
N SER A 145 7.21 -1.31 -21.97
CA SER A 145 7.25 -0.24 -23.00
C SER A 145 5.87 0.40 -23.16
N ASP A 146 5.79 1.53 -23.86
CA ASP A 146 4.50 2.20 -24.08
C ASP A 146 3.57 1.37 -25.00
N GLU A 147 4.12 0.60 -25.94
CA GLU A 147 3.34 -0.32 -26.79
C GLU A 147 2.77 -1.47 -25.96
N GLU A 148 3.57 -2.07 -25.08
CA GLU A 148 3.13 -3.15 -24.19
C GLU A 148 2.11 -2.65 -23.19
N LEU A 149 2.33 -1.46 -22.59
CA LEU A 149 1.40 -0.85 -21.67
C LEU A 149 0.07 -0.51 -22.35
N SER A 150 0.11 -0.08 -23.63
CA SER A 150 -1.08 0.19 -24.44
C SER A 150 -2.03 -1.01 -24.49
N GLN A 151 -1.49 -2.22 -24.67
CA GLN A 151 -2.29 -3.44 -24.64
C GLN A 151 -2.67 -3.81 -23.20
N ALA A 152 -1.74 -3.75 -22.26
CA ALA A 152 -1.98 -4.16 -20.88
C ALA A 152 -3.09 -3.35 -20.20
N VAL A 153 -3.21 -2.03 -20.49
CA VAL A 153 -4.27 -1.20 -19.90
C VAL A 153 -5.67 -1.54 -20.43
N GLU A 154 -5.79 -2.16 -21.61
CA GLU A 154 -7.09 -2.65 -22.10
C GLU A 154 -7.54 -3.90 -21.33
N ASP A 155 -6.63 -4.84 -21.16
CA ASP A 155 -6.91 -6.18 -20.64
C ASP A 155 -6.94 -6.23 -19.10
N THR A 156 -6.40 -5.22 -18.41
CA THR A 156 -6.28 -5.21 -16.94
C THR A 156 -7.36 -4.33 -16.30
N THR A 157 -8.07 -4.89 -15.33
CA THR A 157 -9.08 -4.16 -14.54
C THR A 157 -8.48 -3.54 -13.28
N VAL A 158 -7.48 -4.18 -12.66
CA VAL A 158 -6.92 -3.79 -11.36
C VAL A 158 -5.42 -3.57 -11.47
N PHE A 159 -4.98 -2.42 -10.95
CA PHE A 159 -3.58 -2.04 -10.84
C PHE A 159 -3.28 -1.73 -9.37
N ALA A 160 -2.32 -2.43 -8.77
CA ALA A 160 -2.00 -2.36 -7.35
C ALA A 160 -0.55 -1.94 -7.09
N LYS A 161 -0.24 -1.51 -5.88
CA LYS A 161 1.08 -1.00 -5.46
C LYS A 161 1.61 0.11 -6.37
N LEU A 162 0.71 0.98 -6.84
CA LEU A 162 1.06 2.07 -7.75
C LEU A 162 1.58 3.30 -7.01
N SER A 163 2.62 3.91 -7.56
CA SER A 163 2.98 5.31 -7.27
C SER A 163 2.04 6.29 -8.00
N PRO A 164 1.99 7.58 -7.60
CA PRO A 164 1.23 8.61 -8.31
C PRO A 164 1.63 8.73 -9.79
N ASP A 165 2.93 8.65 -10.12
CA ASP A 165 3.42 8.73 -11.50
C ASP A 165 2.95 7.55 -12.35
N GLN A 166 2.91 6.34 -11.79
CA GLN A 166 2.41 5.16 -12.47
C GLN A 166 0.89 5.26 -12.75
N LYS A 167 0.11 5.79 -11.79
CA LYS A 167 -1.33 6.08 -12.01
C LYS A 167 -1.51 7.05 -13.17
N ALA A 168 -0.73 8.14 -13.19
CA ALA A 168 -0.78 9.12 -14.27
C ALA A 168 -0.41 8.48 -15.62
N ARG A 169 0.62 7.63 -15.68
CA ARG A 169 1.06 6.92 -16.88
C ARG A 169 -0.04 6.03 -17.45
N ILE A 170 -0.72 5.25 -16.61
CA ILE A 170 -1.86 4.39 -17.01
C ILE A 170 -3.00 5.23 -17.59
N ILE A 171 -3.37 6.33 -16.92
CA ILE A 171 -4.45 7.22 -17.36
C ILE A 171 -4.11 7.86 -18.71
N LEU A 172 -2.87 8.32 -18.90
CA LEU A 172 -2.41 8.89 -20.16
C LEU A 172 -2.43 7.86 -21.29
N GLN A 173 -2.05 6.61 -21.00
CA GLN A 173 -2.08 5.53 -21.99
C GLN A 173 -3.51 5.19 -22.40
N LEU A 174 -4.46 5.09 -21.49
CA LEU A 174 -5.89 4.90 -21.82
C LEU A 174 -6.42 6.03 -22.71
N LYS A 175 -6.03 7.28 -22.44
CA LYS A 175 -6.39 8.43 -23.31
C LYS A 175 -5.74 8.34 -24.68
N ALA A 176 -4.48 7.92 -24.76
CA ALA A 176 -3.77 7.73 -26.02
C ALA A 176 -4.41 6.61 -26.88
N ASN A 177 -4.96 5.59 -26.25
CA ASN A 177 -5.76 4.53 -26.89
C ASN A 177 -7.14 5.00 -27.38
N GLY A 178 -7.49 6.28 -27.12
CA GLY A 178 -8.74 6.89 -27.62
C GLY A 178 -9.92 6.87 -26.64
N HIS A 179 -9.71 6.40 -25.40
CA HIS A 179 -10.76 6.38 -24.38
C HIS A 179 -11.02 7.76 -23.76
N LYS A 180 -12.28 7.98 -23.38
CA LYS A 180 -12.66 9.10 -22.50
C LYS A 180 -12.56 8.62 -21.07
N VAL A 181 -11.57 9.12 -20.34
CA VAL A 181 -11.26 8.69 -18.98
C VAL A 181 -11.75 9.72 -17.97
N GLY A 182 -12.61 9.28 -17.04
CA GLY A 182 -12.90 9.96 -15.80
C GLY A 182 -12.01 9.36 -14.68
N TYR A 183 -11.44 10.20 -13.85
CA TYR A 183 -10.65 9.76 -12.70
C TYR A 183 -11.27 10.26 -11.41
N MET A 184 -11.37 9.39 -10.41
CA MET A 184 -11.88 9.73 -9.08
C MET A 184 -10.86 9.24 -8.05
N GLY A 185 -10.30 10.17 -7.31
CA GLY A 185 -9.40 9.93 -6.19
C GLY A 185 -9.86 10.70 -4.95
N ALA A 186 -9.44 10.29 -3.78
CA ALA A 186 -9.84 10.88 -2.50
C ALA A 186 -8.66 11.34 -1.65
N GLY A 187 -7.43 11.13 -2.10
CA GLY A 187 -6.20 11.43 -1.36
C GLY A 187 -5.31 12.45 -2.04
N ILE A 188 -4.40 13.02 -1.28
CA ILE A 188 -3.34 13.90 -1.80
C ILE A 188 -2.29 13.15 -2.63
N ASN A 189 -2.32 11.81 -2.57
CA ASN A 189 -1.41 10.91 -3.28
C ASN A 189 -2.04 10.28 -4.53
N ASP A 190 -3.15 10.83 -4.99
CA ASP A 190 -3.87 10.35 -6.19
C ASP A 190 -3.51 11.15 -7.43
#